data_92e7b02dd186102fe71f70b0087bd3a3
#
_entry.id   92e7b02dd186102fe71f70b0087bd3a3
#
_cell.length_a   1.000
_cell.length_b   1.000
_cell.length_c   1.000
_cell.angle_alpha   90.00
_cell.angle_beta   90.00
_cell.angle_gamma   90.00
#
_symmetry.space_group_name_H-M   'P 1'
#
loop_
_entity.id
_entity.type
_entity.pdbx_description
1 polymer ?
#
loop_
_entity_poly.entity_id
_entity_poly.type
_entity_poly.pdbx_seq_one_letter_code
_entity_poly.pdbx_strand_id
1 'polypeptide(L)'
;FNGLPREEARKQVLAELKELGLLEKIDDHDHAVGHCSRCNTIIEPMVSKQWFVDMKPLAEPALKVVKDHEVEFVPERFTKTYVNWLENIRDWTISRQLWWGHRIPAWYCDDCGETIVSREDITECPHCHGHVTQDPDVLDTWFSSGLWPFATMGWPKQTPELKQWYPTSVLVTGYDIIFFWVARMIFMALEFEHEIPFKHVFIHGLVRDSQGRKMSKSLGNGINPLEVIDQYGADALRFTLVTGNTPGNDMRFYMERVE
;
A
#
# COMPACT_ATOMS: atom_id res chain seq x y z
N PHE A 1 -8.85 -9.92 33.95
CA PHE A 1 -8.88 -8.71 33.09
C PHE A 1 -9.29 -9.02 31.64
N ASN A 2 -9.33 -10.30 31.26
CA ASN A 2 -9.75 -10.70 29.90
C ASN A 2 -11.20 -10.25 29.63
N GLY A 3 -11.41 -9.63 28.47
CA GLY A 3 -12.72 -9.11 28.05
C GLY A 3 -13.06 -7.70 28.57
N LEU A 4 -12.21 -7.08 29.36
CA LEU A 4 -12.41 -5.69 29.80
C LEU A 4 -11.85 -4.70 28.78
N PRO A 5 -12.45 -3.50 28.66
CA PRO A 5 -11.81 -2.38 28.00
C PRO A 5 -10.46 -2.05 28.64
N ARG A 6 -9.48 -1.63 27.84
CA ARG A 6 -8.09 -1.40 28.30
C ARG A 6 -7.98 -0.44 29.47
N GLU A 7 -8.72 0.65 29.42
CA GLU A 7 -8.72 1.67 30.46
C GLU A 7 -9.28 1.12 31.77
N GLU A 8 -10.27 0.26 31.71
CA GLU A 8 -10.86 -0.38 32.88
C GLU A 8 -9.91 -1.44 33.45
N ALA A 9 -9.33 -2.26 32.56
CA ALA A 9 -8.32 -3.24 32.97
C ALA A 9 -7.12 -2.58 33.69
N ARG A 10 -6.63 -1.44 33.20
CA ARG A 10 -5.56 -0.67 33.87
C ARG A 10 -5.94 -0.23 35.25
N LYS A 11 -7.15 0.29 35.44
CA LYS A 11 -7.63 0.72 36.77
C LYS A 11 -7.67 -0.45 37.72
N GLN A 12 -8.19 -1.60 37.28
CA GLN A 12 -8.28 -2.79 38.14
C GLN A 12 -6.90 -3.34 38.49
N VAL A 13 -5.99 -3.44 37.51
CA VAL A 13 -4.61 -3.89 37.73
C VAL A 13 -3.92 -2.99 38.77
N LEU A 14 -4.04 -1.67 38.67
CA LEU A 14 -3.46 -0.75 39.61
C LEU A 14 -4.06 -0.90 41.02
N ALA A 15 -5.39 -1.11 41.11
CA ALA A 15 -6.06 -1.32 42.41
C ALA A 15 -5.57 -2.62 43.07
N GLU A 16 -5.51 -3.74 42.31
CA GLU A 16 -5.03 -5.01 42.85
C GLU A 16 -3.55 -4.95 43.28
N LEU A 17 -2.68 -4.32 42.45
CA LEU A 17 -1.27 -4.14 42.81
C LEU A 17 -1.11 -3.33 44.11
N LYS A 18 -1.98 -2.31 44.33
CA LYS A 18 -1.99 -1.52 45.57
C LYS A 18 -2.44 -2.34 46.75
N GLU A 19 -3.49 -3.14 46.63
CA GLU A 19 -3.98 -4.04 47.68
C GLU A 19 -2.94 -5.10 48.08
N LEU A 20 -2.22 -5.62 47.08
CA LEU A 20 -1.14 -6.58 47.33
C LEU A 20 0.16 -5.97 47.86
N GLY A 21 0.23 -4.63 47.99
CA GLY A 21 1.44 -3.92 48.41
C GLY A 21 2.59 -3.99 47.41
N LEU A 22 2.28 -4.28 46.13
CA LEU A 22 3.26 -4.40 45.08
C LEU A 22 3.41 -3.12 44.22
N LEU A 23 2.53 -2.14 44.41
CA LEU A 23 2.60 -0.85 43.74
C LEU A 23 3.55 0.08 44.50
N GLU A 24 4.73 0.35 43.95
CA GLU A 24 5.73 1.20 44.57
C GLU A 24 5.41 2.69 44.39
N LYS A 25 5.17 3.09 43.12
CA LYS A 25 4.79 4.47 42.74
C LYS A 25 4.15 4.54 41.38
N ILE A 26 3.50 5.66 41.10
CA ILE A 26 3.01 6.05 39.78
C ILE A 26 3.68 7.38 39.44
N ASP A 27 4.42 7.42 38.33
CA ASP A 27 5.04 8.63 37.80
C ASP A 27 4.34 9.08 36.54
N ASP A 28 4.17 10.38 36.37
CA ASP A 28 3.75 10.96 35.10
C ASP A 28 4.89 10.85 34.08
N HIS A 29 4.58 10.35 32.89
CA HIS A 29 5.56 10.12 31.86
C HIS A 29 5.03 10.57 30.47
N ASP A 30 5.65 11.60 29.91
CA ASP A 30 5.34 12.11 28.61
C ASP A 30 6.02 11.24 27.53
N HIS A 31 5.23 10.66 26.63
CA HIS A 31 5.73 9.89 25.49
C HIS A 31 4.79 9.97 24.29
N ALA A 32 5.32 9.73 23.10
CA ALA A 32 4.52 9.68 21.90
C ALA A 32 3.67 8.41 21.86
N VAL A 33 2.35 8.57 21.70
CA VAL A 33 1.39 7.48 21.63
C VAL A 33 0.81 7.41 20.22
N GLY A 34 0.81 6.21 19.62
CA GLY A 34 0.18 5.99 18.32
C GLY A 34 -1.33 6.09 18.41
N HIS A 35 -1.94 6.76 17.41
CA HIS A 35 -3.38 6.89 17.31
C HIS A 35 -3.87 6.35 15.95
N CYS A 36 -5.08 5.79 15.95
CA CYS A 36 -5.74 5.38 14.73
C CYS A 36 -6.00 6.59 13.82
N SER A 37 -5.55 6.52 12.56
CA SER A 37 -5.72 7.60 11.58
C SER A 37 -7.19 7.88 11.20
N ARG A 38 -8.12 6.98 11.55
CA ARG A 38 -9.56 7.11 11.25
C ARG A 38 -10.35 7.68 12.40
N CYS A 39 -10.22 7.11 13.60
CA CYS A 39 -11.04 7.44 14.76
C CYS A 39 -10.27 8.09 15.89
N ASN A 40 -8.96 8.32 15.73
CA ASN A 40 -8.07 8.91 16.74
C ASN A 40 -8.00 8.16 18.06
N THR A 41 -8.46 6.91 18.12
CA THR A 41 -8.31 6.07 19.31
C THR A 41 -6.86 5.67 19.49
N ILE A 42 -6.39 5.66 20.74
CA ILE A 42 -5.05 5.17 21.10
C ILE A 42 -4.92 3.71 20.67
N ILE A 43 -3.83 3.38 19.98
CA ILE A 43 -3.52 2.01 19.55
C ILE A 43 -2.43 1.43 20.44
N GLU A 44 -2.53 0.13 20.71
CA GLU A 44 -1.51 -0.65 21.41
C GLU A 44 -1.07 -1.82 20.53
N PRO A 45 0.24 -2.00 20.31
CA PRO A 45 0.74 -3.11 19.49
C PRO A 45 0.36 -4.45 20.11
N MET A 46 -0.21 -5.34 19.30
CA MET A 46 -0.54 -6.71 19.69
C MET A 46 -0.06 -7.67 18.59
N VAL A 47 0.56 -8.76 19.01
CA VAL A 47 0.98 -9.83 18.08
C VAL A 47 -0.24 -10.60 17.60
N SER A 48 -0.37 -10.78 16.30
CA SER A 48 -1.41 -11.59 15.67
C SER A 48 -0.86 -12.37 14.48
N LYS A 49 -1.55 -13.44 14.08
CA LYS A 49 -1.22 -14.17 12.86
C LYS A 49 -1.50 -13.28 11.66
N GLN A 50 -0.58 -13.23 10.71
CA GLN A 50 -0.67 -12.45 9.50
C GLN A 50 -0.10 -13.23 8.33
N TRP A 51 -0.57 -12.94 7.12
CA TRP A 51 0.04 -13.43 5.90
C TRP A 51 1.18 -12.51 5.47
N PHE A 52 2.32 -13.11 5.15
CA PHE A 52 3.52 -12.41 4.69
C PHE A 52 3.97 -12.93 3.34
N VAL A 53 4.48 -12.04 2.53
CA VAL A 53 5.28 -12.38 1.35
C VAL A 53 6.75 -12.28 1.75
N ASP A 54 7.52 -13.36 1.52
CA ASP A 54 8.98 -13.32 1.61
C ASP A 54 9.51 -12.44 0.48
N MET A 55 10.02 -11.26 0.85
CA MET A 55 10.40 -10.24 -0.12
C MET A 55 11.80 -10.40 -0.68
N LYS A 56 12.68 -11.13 -0.02
CA LYS A 56 14.09 -11.24 -0.45
C LYS A 56 14.23 -11.82 -1.87
N PRO A 57 13.62 -12.98 -2.19
CA PRO A 57 13.73 -13.55 -3.54
C PRO A 57 13.09 -12.69 -4.63
N LEU A 58 12.10 -11.85 -4.30
CA LEU A 58 11.46 -10.93 -5.22
C LEU A 58 12.25 -9.62 -5.41
N ALA A 59 12.91 -9.17 -4.37
CA ALA A 59 13.69 -7.93 -4.40
C ALA A 59 14.99 -8.06 -5.21
N GLU A 60 15.65 -9.20 -5.17
CA GLU A 60 16.92 -9.42 -5.88
C GLU A 60 16.80 -9.21 -7.40
N PRO A 61 15.86 -9.86 -8.13
CA PRO A 61 15.68 -9.61 -9.56
C PRO A 61 15.18 -8.19 -9.83
N ALA A 62 14.32 -7.62 -8.98
CA ALA A 62 13.81 -6.25 -9.12
C ALA A 62 14.92 -5.19 -8.95
N LEU A 63 15.90 -5.43 -8.08
CA LEU A 63 17.11 -4.60 -7.98
C LEU A 63 17.99 -4.73 -9.23
N LYS A 64 18.15 -5.95 -9.73
CA LYS A 64 19.00 -6.24 -10.87
C LYS A 64 18.56 -5.48 -12.12
N VAL A 65 17.29 -5.56 -12.50
CA VAL A 65 16.78 -4.89 -13.73
C VAL A 65 16.93 -3.37 -13.71
N VAL A 66 16.96 -2.76 -12.53
CA VAL A 66 17.20 -1.31 -12.39
C VAL A 66 18.69 -0.99 -12.40
N LYS A 67 19.53 -1.81 -11.74
CA LYS A 67 21.00 -1.64 -11.76
C LYS A 67 21.59 -1.89 -13.14
N ASP A 68 20.97 -2.78 -13.94
CA ASP A 68 21.39 -3.10 -15.31
C ASP A 68 20.76 -2.17 -16.37
N HIS A 69 20.04 -1.13 -15.94
CA HIS A 69 19.37 -0.15 -16.83
C HIS A 69 18.30 -0.74 -17.75
N GLU A 70 17.73 -1.89 -17.42
CA GLU A 70 16.57 -2.43 -18.13
C GLU A 70 15.29 -1.64 -17.78
N VAL A 71 15.22 -1.15 -16.52
CA VAL A 71 14.19 -0.20 -16.06
C VAL A 71 14.87 1.08 -15.57
N GLU A 72 14.52 2.22 -16.14
CA GLU A 72 15.13 3.51 -15.86
C GLU A 72 14.13 4.48 -15.23
N PHE A 73 14.57 5.21 -14.20
CA PHE A 73 13.79 6.28 -13.57
C PHE A 73 14.11 7.64 -14.19
N VAL A 74 13.09 8.41 -14.50
CA VAL A 74 13.21 9.77 -14.99
C VAL A 74 12.45 10.72 -14.04
N PRO A 75 13.12 11.61 -13.30
CA PRO A 75 14.58 11.83 -13.23
C PRO A 75 15.35 10.72 -12.53
N GLU A 76 16.59 10.51 -12.93
CA GLU A 76 17.49 9.46 -12.44
C GLU A 76 17.69 9.45 -10.92
N ARG A 77 17.58 10.62 -10.25
CA ARG A 77 17.72 10.71 -8.78
C ARG A 77 16.81 9.75 -8.00
N PHE A 78 15.68 9.33 -8.57
CA PHE A 78 14.76 8.39 -7.94
C PHE A 78 15.23 6.94 -7.99
N THR A 79 16.18 6.61 -8.85
CA THR A 79 16.86 5.30 -8.86
C THR A 79 17.46 4.98 -7.50
N LYS A 80 18.17 5.94 -6.89
CA LYS A 80 18.75 5.78 -5.55
C LYS A 80 17.68 5.52 -4.48
N THR A 81 16.55 6.21 -4.58
CA THR A 81 15.42 6.03 -3.65
C THR A 81 14.84 4.62 -3.74
N TYR A 82 14.62 4.14 -4.96
CA TYR A 82 14.12 2.78 -5.23
C TYR A 82 15.11 1.70 -4.72
N VAL A 83 16.40 1.83 -5.10
CA VAL A 83 17.44 0.86 -4.74
C VAL A 83 17.60 0.79 -3.22
N ASN A 84 17.75 1.91 -2.53
CA ASN A 84 17.89 1.93 -1.07
C ASN A 84 16.72 1.26 -0.36
N TRP A 85 15.51 1.42 -0.86
CA TRP A 85 14.34 0.81 -0.25
C TRP A 85 14.34 -0.71 -0.42
N LEU A 86 14.61 -1.21 -1.63
CA LEU A 86 14.65 -2.65 -1.90
C LEU A 86 15.82 -3.36 -1.22
N GLU A 87 16.99 -2.72 -1.11
CA GLU A 87 18.15 -3.30 -0.39
C GLU A 87 17.86 -3.49 1.11
N ASN A 88 16.94 -2.73 1.67
CA ASN A 88 16.53 -2.79 3.07
C ASN A 88 15.10 -3.33 3.26
N ILE A 89 14.56 -3.98 2.25
CA ILE A 89 13.16 -4.44 2.29
C ILE A 89 12.98 -5.52 3.36
N ARG A 90 11.81 -5.46 4.01
CA ARG A 90 11.34 -6.48 4.95
C ARG A 90 10.14 -7.20 4.34
N ASP A 91 9.83 -8.37 4.88
CA ASP A 91 8.68 -9.14 4.46
C ASP A 91 7.40 -8.31 4.51
N TRP A 92 6.62 -8.44 3.47
CA TRP A 92 5.42 -7.64 3.28
C TRP A 92 4.21 -8.34 3.87
N THR A 93 3.64 -7.76 4.93
CA THR A 93 2.35 -8.20 5.47
C THR A 93 1.24 -7.86 4.48
N ILE A 94 0.57 -8.86 3.94
CA ILE A 94 -0.47 -8.71 2.90
C ILE A 94 -1.89 -8.82 3.42
N SER A 95 -2.10 -9.29 4.65
CA SER A 95 -3.43 -9.39 5.27
C SER A 95 -3.87 -8.06 5.89
N ARG A 96 -5.16 -7.75 5.77
CA ARG A 96 -5.81 -6.56 6.35
C ARG A 96 -7.13 -6.96 7.00
N GLN A 97 -7.36 -6.46 8.20
CA GLN A 97 -8.58 -6.66 8.98
C GLN A 97 -9.62 -5.60 8.58
N LEU A 98 -10.10 -5.67 7.34
CA LEU A 98 -11.07 -4.74 6.77
C LEU A 98 -12.34 -5.46 6.37
N TRP A 99 -13.48 -4.77 6.45
CA TRP A 99 -14.77 -5.30 6.02
C TRP A 99 -14.86 -5.48 4.50
N TRP A 100 -14.24 -4.58 3.74
CA TRP A 100 -14.30 -4.56 2.27
C TRP A 100 -12.93 -4.78 1.65
N GLY A 101 -12.85 -5.71 0.72
CA GLY A 101 -11.63 -6.01 -0.04
C GLY A 101 -11.67 -7.39 -0.67
N HIS A 102 -10.56 -7.79 -1.27
CA HIS A 102 -10.36 -9.14 -1.81
C HIS A 102 -10.07 -10.08 -0.65
N ARG A 103 -10.96 -11.03 -0.37
CA ARG A 103 -10.72 -12.01 0.68
C ARG A 103 -9.52 -12.90 0.35
N ILE A 104 -8.74 -13.22 1.37
CA ILE A 104 -7.62 -14.15 1.23
C ILE A 104 -8.18 -15.52 0.85
N PRO A 105 -7.71 -16.14 -0.26
CA PRO A 105 -8.23 -17.40 -0.78
C PRO A 105 -7.63 -18.59 -0.03
N ALA A 106 -7.74 -18.57 1.30
CA ALA A 106 -7.26 -19.61 2.20
C ALA A 106 -8.36 -20.03 3.16
N TRP A 107 -8.40 -21.33 3.49
CA TRP A 107 -9.35 -21.96 4.39
C TRP A 107 -8.60 -22.77 5.43
N TYR A 108 -9.09 -22.78 6.64
CA TYR A 108 -8.55 -23.54 7.77
C TYR A 108 -9.50 -24.69 8.08
N CYS A 109 -8.98 -25.91 8.14
CA CYS A 109 -9.76 -27.06 8.56
C CYS A 109 -9.86 -27.11 10.08
N ASP A 110 -11.09 -27.18 10.59
CA ASP A 110 -11.35 -27.22 12.03
C ASP A 110 -10.96 -28.57 12.64
N ASP A 111 -10.94 -29.65 11.85
CA ASP A 111 -10.69 -31.01 12.34
C ASP A 111 -9.21 -31.42 12.26
N CYS A 112 -8.53 -31.18 11.14
CA CYS A 112 -7.12 -31.59 10.96
C CYS A 112 -6.11 -30.45 11.07
N GLY A 113 -6.57 -29.18 11.15
CA GLY A 113 -5.70 -28.00 11.25
C GLY A 113 -4.99 -27.62 9.95
N GLU A 114 -5.31 -28.26 8.83
CA GLU A 114 -4.70 -27.98 7.53
C GLU A 114 -5.12 -26.61 7.01
N THR A 115 -4.16 -25.91 6.37
CA THR A 115 -4.41 -24.66 5.67
C THR A 115 -4.45 -24.91 4.17
N ILE A 116 -5.60 -24.67 3.56
CA ILE A 116 -5.87 -24.94 2.16
C ILE A 116 -5.96 -23.63 1.40
N VAL A 117 -5.18 -23.49 0.32
CA VAL A 117 -5.27 -22.36 -0.61
C VAL A 117 -5.93 -22.82 -1.89
N SER A 118 -7.00 -22.14 -2.32
CA SER A 118 -7.78 -22.53 -3.49
C SER A 118 -8.20 -21.32 -4.32
N ARG A 119 -8.32 -21.51 -5.64
CA ARG A 119 -8.89 -20.50 -6.54
C ARG A 119 -10.42 -20.45 -6.51
N GLU A 120 -11.03 -21.51 -6.03
CA GLU A 120 -12.47 -21.65 -5.91
C GLU A 120 -12.84 -21.80 -4.43
N ASP A 121 -14.06 -21.38 -4.10
CA ASP A 121 -14.57 -21.57 -2.75
C ASP A 121 -14.73 -23.06 -2.46
N ILE A 122 -14.22 -23.49 -1.30
CA ILE A 122 -14.30 -24.85 -0.84
C ILE A 122 -15.27 -24.95 0.34
N THR A 123 -16.01 -26.05 0.40
CA THR A 123 -17.02 -26.31 1.45
C THR A 123 -16.57 -27.36 2.46
N GLU A 124 -15.57 -28.16 2.11
CA GLU A 124 -15.02 -29.22 2.96
C GLU A 124 -13.51 -29.36 2.75
N CYS A 125 -12.83 -29.90 3.73
CA CYS A 125 -11.41 -30.18 3.66
C CYS A 125 -11.11 -31.30 2.65
N PRO A 126 -10.22 -31.11 1.67
CA PRO A 126 -9.86 -32.12 0.71
C PRO A 126 -9.09 -33.31 1.33
N HIS A 127 -8.56 -33.18 2.55
CA HIS A 127 -7.79 -34.22 3.23
C HIS A 127 -8.62 -35.09 4.18
N CYS A 128 -9.52 -34.46 4.95
CA CYS A 128 -10.29 -35.21 5.98
C CYS A 128 -11.79 -35.04 5.86
N HIS A 129 -12.29 -34.30 4.87
CA HIS A 129 -13.70 -33.96 4.67
C HIS A 129 -14.36 -33.21 5.84
N GLY A 130 -13.54 -32.65 6.75
CA GLY A 130 -14.01 -31.84 7.85
C GLY A 130 -14.44 -30.45 7.43
N HIS A 131 -15.07 -29.72 8.34
CA HIS A 131 -15.51 -28.35 8.12
C HIS A 131 -14.32 -27.39 7.91
N VAL A 132 -14.48 -26.44 7.00
CA VAL A 132 -13.46 -25.43 6.70
C VAL A 132 -14.01 -24.02 6.89
N THR A 133 -13.19 -23.16 7.46
CA THR A 133 -13.50 -21.73 7.65
C THR A 133 -12.52 -20.88 6.82
N GLN A 134 -13.07 -20.02 5.95
CA GLN A 134 -12.24 -19.11 5.15
C GLN A 134 -11.59 -18.05 6.03
N ASP A 135 -10.36 -17.68 5.69
CA ASP A 135 -9.65 -16.56 6.32
C ASP A 135 -10.53 -15.29 6.32
N PRO A 136 -10.73 -14.64 7.48
CA PRO A 136 -11.58 -13.46 7.59
C PRO A 136 -10.94 -12.21 7.00
N ASP A 137 -9.63 -12.20 6.82
CA ASP A 137 -8.88 -11.05 6.34
C ASP A 137 -9.01 -10.84 4.83
N VAL A 138 -8.69 -9.65 4.38
CA VAL A 138 -8.62 -9.29 2.97
C VAL A 138 -7.18 -8.96 2.59
N LEU A 139 -6.86 -9.07 1.30
CA LEU A 139 -5.55 -8.69 0.78
C LEU A 139 -5.35 -7.17 0.82
N ASP A 140 -4.11 -6.77 1.06
CA ASP A 140 -3.66 -5.39 0.88
C ASP A 140 -4.02 -4.90 -0.52
N THR A 141 -4.54 -3.67 -0.62
CA THR A 141 -4.93 -3.07 -1.90
C THR A 141 -3.77 -3.03 -2.90
N TRP A 142 -2.54 -2.87 -2.41
CA TRP A 142 -1.34 -2.85 -3.24
C TRP A 142 -1.01 -4.21 -3.85
N PHE A 143 -1.56 -5.29 -3.34
CA PHE A 143 -1.38 -6.63 -3.90
C PHE A 143 -2.01 -6.70 -5.29
N SER A 144 -3.26 -6.32 -5.44
CA SER A 144 -3.91 -6.26 -6.76
C SER A 144 -3.39 -5.10 -7.62
N SER A 145 -3.04 -3.95 -7.01
CA SER A 145 -2.47 -2.81 -7.74
C SER A 145 -1.13 -3.14 -8.40
N GLY A 146 -0.33 -4.02 -7.82
CA GLY A 146 0.93 -4.48 -8.42
C GLY A 146 0.76 -5.31 -9.70
N LEU A 147 -0.42 -5.86 -9.92
CA LEU A 147 -0.75 -6.65 -11.12
C LEU A 147 -1.15 -5.78 -12.32
N TRP A 148 -1.30 -4.46 -12.13
CA TRP A 148 -1.81 -3.52 -13.12
C TRP A 148 -1.22 -3.68 -14.53
N PRO A 149 0.12 -3.79 -14.73
CA PRO A 149 0.72 -3.77 -16.05
C PRO A 149 0.27 -4.90 -16.97
N PHE A 150 -0.16 -6.03 -16.42
CA PHE A 150 -0.55 -7.21 -17.19
C PHE A 150 -2.00 -7.65 -16.91
N ALA A 151 -2.52 -7.48 -15.69
CA ALA A 151 -3.89 -7.88 -15.38
C ALA A 151 -4.94 -7.08 -16.17
N THR A 152 -4.71 -5.79 -16.42
CA THR A 152 -5.61 -4.93 -17.23
C THR A 152 -5.67 -5.34 -18.69
N MET A 153 -4.69 -6.10 -19.17
CA MET A 153 -4.63 -6.64 -20.52
C MET A 153 -5.13 -8.09 -20.63
N GLY A 154 -5.76 -8.58 -19.55
CA GLY A 154 -6.45 -9.87 -19.52
C GLY A 154 -5.69 -11.05 -18.93
N TRP A 155 -4.48 -10.82 -18.37
CA TRP A 155 -3.76 -11.85 -17.62
C TRP A 155 -4.67 -12.49 -16.53
N PRO A 156 -4.63 -13.81 -16.30
CA PRO A 156 -3.61 -14.78 -16.74
C PRO A 156 -3.85 -15.39 -18.13
N LYS A 157 -4.83 -14.89 -18.89
CA LYS A 157 -5.06 -15.34 -20.26
C LYS A 157 -4.05 -14.67 -21.20
N GLN A 158 -3.55 -15.42 -22.18
CA GLN A 158 -2.68 -14.90 -23.23
C GLN A 158 -3.50 -14.20 -24.32
N THR A 159 -3.97 -12.98 -24.01
CA THR A 159 -4.79 -12.18 -24.92
C THR A 159 -3.97 -11.52 -26.02
N PRO A 160 -4.59 -11.08 -27.12
CA PRO A 160 -3.93 -10.28 -28.15
C PRO A 160 -3.37 -8.96 -27.58
N GLU A 161 -4.10 -8.33 -26.66
CA GLU A 161 -3.73 -7.08 -26.00
C GLU A 161 -2.46 -7.25 -25.16
N LEU A 162 -2.38 -8.33 -24.36
CA LEU A 162 -1.19 -8.64 -23.56
C LEU A 162 0.03 -8.85 -24.47
N LYS A 163 -0.12 -9.61 -25.57
CA LYS A 163 0.97 -9.82 -26.51
C LYS A 163 1.41 -8.57 -27.26
N GLN A 164 0.48 -7.65 -27.52
CA GLN A 164 0.73 -6.42 -28.27
C GLN A 164 1.36 -5.33 -27.42
N TRP A 165 0.91 -5.16 -26.16
CA TRP A 165 1.16 -3.97 -25.35
C TRP A 165 2.04 -4.22 -24.14
N TYR A 166 2.32 -5.46 -23.78
CA TYR A 166 3.23 -5.83 -22.70
C TYR A 166 4.59 -6.28 -23.27
N PRO A 167 5.74 -5.80 -22.73
CA PRO A 167 5.89 -4.72 -21.75
C PRO A 167 5.48 -3.35 -22.29
N THR A 168 5.03 -2.46 -21.39
CA THR A 168 4.73 -1.07 -21.77
C THR A 168 6.00 -0.23 -21.88
N SER A 169 5.93 0.92 -22.56
CA SER A 169 7.10 1.78 -22.75
C SER A 169 7.39 2.66 -21.55
N VAL A 170 6.38 3.30 -20.99
CA VAL A 170 6.51 4.29 -19.91
C VAL A 170 5.39 4.14 -18.89
N LEU A 171 5.78 4.08 -17.61
CA LEU A 171 4.88 4.29 -16.48
C LEU A 171 5.02 5.71 -15.98
N VAL A 172 3.91 6.43 -15.79
CA VAL A 172 3.90 7.78 -15.21
C VAL A 172 3.25 7.75 -13.85
N THR A 173 3.92 8.24 -12.80
CA THR A 173 3.39 8.25 -11.44
C THR A 173 4.08 9.30 -10.55
N GLY A 174 3.48 9.59 -9.40
CA GLY A 174 4.11 10.42 -8.37
C GLY A 174 5.20 9.69 -7.60
N TYR A 175 6.15 10.45 -7.05
CA TYR A 175 7.26 9.88 -6.27
C TYR A 175 6.79 9.23 -4.96
N ASP A 176 5.64 9.61 -4.43
CA ASP A 176 5.13 9.15 -3.14
C ASP A 176 4.63 7.70 -3.15
N ILE A 177 4.46 7.11 -4.33
CA ILE A 177 4.06 5.70 -4.49
C ILE A 177 5.08 4.83 -5.21
N ILE A 178 6.34 5.24 -5.28
CA ILE A 178 7.42 4.41 -5.83
C ILE A 178 7.47 3.06 -5.08
N PHE A 179 7.42 3.08 -3.75
CA PHE A 179 7.49 1.86 -2.96
C PHE A 179 6.19 1.05 -2.97
N PHE A 180 5.05 1.76 -2.97
CA PHE A 180 3.75 1.10 -2.88
C PHE A 180 3.33 0.49 -4.21
N TRP A 181 3.63 1.12 -5.32
CA TRP A 181 3.14 0.72 -6.62
C TRP A 181 4.24 0.33 -7.60
N VAL A 182 5.21 1.20 -7.87
CA VAL A 182 6.24 0.93 -8.89
C VAL A 182 7.03 -0.33 -8.58
N ALA A 183 7.58 -0.43 -7.36
CA ALA A 183 8.35 -1.58 -6.94
C ALA A 183 7.53 -2.88 -7.02
N ARG A 184 6.26 -2.82 -6.58
CA ARG A 184 5.35 -3.98 -6.64
C ARG A 184 5.05 -4.41 -8.06
N MET A 185 4.81 -3.48 -8.97
CA MET A 185 4.63 -3.83 -10.39
C MET A 185 5.88 -4.52 -10.97
N ILE A 186 7.08 -4.02 -10.62
CA ILE A 186 8.31 -4.60 -11.14
C ILE A 186 8.53 -6.03 -10.62
N PHE A 187 8.49 -6.24 -9.30
CA PHE A 187 8.77 -7.58 -8.78
C PHE A 187 7.65 -8.58 -9.08
N MET A 188 6.37 -8.16 -9.11
CA MET A 188 5.28 -9.04 -9.51
C MET A 188 5.33 -9.41 -10.99
N ALA A 189 5.71 -8.47 -11.86
CA ALA A 189 5.87 -8.74 -13.26
C ALA A 189 7.02 -9.75 -13.52
N LEU A 190 8.14 -9.57 -12.85
CA LEU A 190 9.28 -10.51 -12.93
C LEU A 190 8.91 -11.90 -12.40
N GLU A 191 8.06 -11.99 -11.37
CA GLU A 191 7.60 -13.26 -10.80
C GLU A 191 6.58 -13.97 -11.71
N PHE A 192 5.60 -13.24 -12.27
CA PHE A 192 4.48 -13.86 -12.96
C PHE A 192 4.62 -13.89 -14.48
N GLU A 193 5.22 -12.88 -15.09
CA GLU A 193 5.44 -12.77 -16.53
C GLU A 193 6.90 -13.01 -16.93
N HIS A 194 7.83 -13.08 -15.97
CA HIS A 194 9.27 -13.28 -16.20
C HIS A 194 9.90 -12.20 -17.08
N GLU A 195 9.29 -11.04 -17.13
CA GLU A 195 9.70 -9.91 -17.96
C GLU A 195 9.42 -8.59 -17.23
N ILE A 196 10.21 -7.54 -17.56
CA ILE A 196 9.99 -6.20 -17.00
C ILE A 196 8.63 -5.65 -17.43
N PRO A 197 7.90 -4.90 -16.57
CA PRO A 197 6.58 -4.41 -16.93
C PRO A 197 6.61 -3.15 -17.81
N PHE A 198 7.69 -2.37 -17.74
CA PHE A 198 7.91 -1.12 -18.49
C PHE A 198 9.39 -0.75 -18.48
N LYS A 199 9.83 0.01 -19.50
CA LYS A 199 11.22 0.44 -19.64
C LYS A 199 11.54 1.70 -18.83
N HIS A 200 10.62 2.65 -18.80
CA HIS A 200 10.84 3.94 -18.14
C HIS A 200 9.78 4.21 -17.09
N VAL A 201 10.23 4.72 -15.94
CA VAL A 201 9.37 5.21 -14.85
C VAL A 201 9.51 6.73 -14.80
N PHE A 202 8.55 7.43 -15.39
CA PHE A 202 8.51 8.89 -15.36
C PHE A 202 7.83 9.37 -14.08
N ILE A 203 8.62 10.03 -13.23
CA ILE A 203 8.17 10.52 -11.93
C ILE A 203 7.79 11.99 -12.04
N HIS A 204 6.54 12.30 -11.72
CA HIS A 204 6.06 13.66 -11.55
C HIS A 204 6.01 14.06 -10.07
N GLY A 205 6.01 15.36 -9.81
CA GLY A 205 5.79 15.91 -8.48
C GLY A 205 4.31 15.93 -8.11
N LEU A 206 4.01 16.31 -6.88
CA LEU A 206 2.65 16.47 -6.38
C LEU A 206 2.17 17.92 -6.54
N VAL A 207 0.89 18.08 -6.85
CA VAL A 207 0.23 19.37 -6.77
C VAL A 207 -0.09 19.66 -5.30
N ARG A 208 0.40 20.77 -4.78
CA ARG A 208 0.20 21.24 -3.41
C ARG A 208 -0.68 22.46 -3.39
N ASP A 209 -1.30 22.75 -2.25
CA ASP A 209 -2.03 23.99 -2.07
C ASP A 209 -1.09 25.23 -2.13
N SER A 210 -1.66 26.42 -2.12
CA SER A 210 -0.90 27.68 -2.18
C SER A 210 0.10 27.85 -1.02
N GLN A 211 -0.13 27.20 0.10
CA GLN A 211 0.77 27.17 1.26
C GLN A 211 1.86 26.08 1.16
N GLY A 212 1.83 25.25 0.12
CA GLY A 212 2.77 24.16 -0.09
C GLY A 212 2.44 22.87 0.69
N ARG A 213 1.25 22.76 1.27
CA ARG A 213 0.81 21.55 1.98
C ARG A 213 0.27 20.52 0.98
N LYS A 214 0.50 19.24 1.27
CA LYS A 214 -0.10 18.15 0.49
C LYS A 214 -1.62 18.23 0.62
N MET A 215 -2.32 18.19 -0.52
CA MET A 215 -3.77 18.15 -0.54
C MET A 215 -4.29 16.83 0.03
N SER A 216 -5.25 16.90 0.94
CA SER A 216 -5.89 15.72 1.51
C SER A 216 -7.35 15.98 1.84
N LYS A 217 -8.17 14.91 1.83
CA LYS A 217 -9.59 15.00 2.21
C LYS A 217 -9.77 15.46 3.65
N SER A 218 -8.88 15.06 4.55
CA SER A 218 -8.94 15.40 5.97
C SER A 218 -8.63 16.88 6.25
N LEU A 219 -7.79 17.51 5.42
CA LEU A 219 -7.48 18.94 5.53
C LEU A 219 -8.49 19.83 4.79
N GLY A 220 -9.34 19.26 3.94
CA GLY A 220 -10.30 20.03 3.13
C GLY A 220 -9.63 21.03 2.16
N ASN A 221 -8.35 20.85 1.86
CA ASN A 221 -7.58 21.76 1.01
C ASN A 221 -7.43 21.25 -0.45
N GLY A 222 -8.23 20.25 -0.82
CA GLY A 222 -8.29 19.75 -2.20
C GLY A 222 -8.97 20.76 -3.12
N ILE A 223 -8.45 20.91 -4.33
CA ILE A 223 -9.05 21.71 -5.38
C ILE A 223 -9.81 20.77 -6.32
N ASN A 224 -11.09 21.05 -6.54
CA ASN A 224 -11.89 20.30 -7.50
C ASN A 224 -11.56 20.78 -8.92
N PRO A 225 -10.97 19.96 -9.79
CA PRO A 225 -10.62 20.37 -11.14
C PRO A 225 -11.82 20.74 -11.99
N LEU A 226 -12.99 20.15 -11.74
CA LEU A 226 -14.21 20.50 -12.50
C LEU A 226 -14.69 21.93 -12.21
N GLU A 227 -14.64 22.38 -10.97
CA GLU A 227 -14.97 23.77 -10.62
C GLU A 227 -14.02 24.77 -11.28
N VAL A 228 -12.73 24.43 -11.38
CA VAL A 228 -11.73 25.26 -12.08
C VAL A 228 -12.03 25.28 -13.59
N ILE A 229 -12.38 24.13 -14.16
CA ILE A 229 -12.77 24.03 -15.59
C ILE A 229 -14.02 24.83 -15.89
N ASP A 230 -15.01 24.78 -15.04
CA ASP A 230 -16.27 25.54 -15.22
C ASP A 230 -16.03 27.04 -15.17
N GLN A 231 -15.08 27.51 -14.36
CA GLN A 231 -14.76 28.91 -14.18
C GLN A 231 -13.80 29.48 -15.24
N TYR A 232 -12.75 28.72 -15.59
CA TYR A 232 -11.64 29.22 -16.43
C TYR A 232 -11.45 28.44 -17.75
N GLY A 233 -12.12 27.32 -17.90
CA GLY A 233 -11.97 26.41 -19.03
C GLY A 233 -10.89 25.34 -18.84
N ALA A 234 -11.08 24.22 -19.55
CA ALA A 234 -10.17 23.07 -19.45
C ALA A 234 -8.76 23.37 -19.93
N ASP A 235 -8.63 24.19 -20.97
CA ASP A 235 -7.32 24.52 -21.54
C ASP A 235 -6.47 25.37 -20.61
N ALA A 236 -7.07 26.33 -19.89
CA ALA A 236 -6.39 27.15 -18.88
C ALA A 236 -5.82 26.28 -17.75
N LEU A 237 -6.64 25.37 -17.21
CA LEU A 237 -6.19 24.43 -16.17
C LEU A 237 -5.05 23.52 -16.67
N ARG A 238 -5.20 22.92 -17.85
CA ARG A 238 -4.19 22.03 -18.44
C ARG A 238 -2.89 22.77 -18.71
N PHE A 239 -2.96 23.99 -19.27
CA PHE A 239 -1.79 24.82 -19.53
C PHE A 239 -1.05 25.18 -18.24
N THR A 240 -1.78 25.57 -17.18
CA THR A 240 -1.21 25.86 -15.86
C THR A 240 -0.46 24.67 -15.29
N LEU A 241 -1.05 23.46 -15.36
CA LEU A 241 -0.43 22.25 -14.86
C LEU A 241 0.84 21.87 -15.64
N VAL A 242 0.83 22.03 -16.96
CA VAL A 242 2.00 21.70 -17.80
C VAL A 242 3.12 22.70 -17.64
N THR A 243 2.82 24.00 -17.64
CA THR A 243 3.85 25.06 -17.57
C THR A 243 4.44 25.25 -16.18
N GLY A 244 3.68 24.91 -15.13
CA GLY A 244 4.11 25.04 -13.74
C GLY A 244 4.91 23.85 -13.20
N ASN A 245 5.12 22.80 -14.01
CA ASN A 245 5.64 21.52 -13.54
C ASN A 245 7.02 21.21 -14.15
N THR A 246 7.89 20.64 -13.33
CA THR A 246 9.16 20.03 -13.76
C THR A 246 9.24 18.59 -13.25
N PRO A 247 9.83 17.65 -14.00
CA PRO A 247 9.87 16.26 -13.59
C PRO A 247 10.38 16.04 -12.16
N GLY A 248 9.58 15.34 -11.35
CA GLY A 248 9.93 14.98 -9.98
C GLY A 248 9.87 16.10 -8.95
N ASN A 249 9.45 17.31 -9.30
CA ASN A 249 9.30 18.42 -8.37
C ASN A 249 7.83 18.75 -8.13
N ASP A 250 7.51 19.07 -6.85
CA ASP A 250 6.17 19.52 -6.49
C ASP A 250 5.89 20.92 -7.06
N MET A 251 4.63 21.16 -7.40
CA MET A 251 4.17 22.50 -7.76
C MET A 251 3.13 22.99 -6.75
N ARG A 252 3.18 24.28 -6.42
CA ARG A 252 2.10 24.94 -5.69
C ARG A 252 1.07 25.43 -6.68
N PHE A 253 -0.17 25.10 -6.43
CA PHE A 253 -1.29 25.56 -7.25
C PHE A 253 -1.81 26.89 -6.73
N TYR A 254 -1.85 27.88 -7.62
CA TYR A 254 -2.39 29.20 -7.37
C TYR A 254 -3.49 29.48 -8.39
N MET A 255 -4.68 29.90 -7.93
CA MET A 255 -5.80 30.21 -8.83
C MET A 255 -5.47 31.37 -9.79
N GLU A 256 -4.70 32.34 -9.32
CA GLU A 256 -4.24 33.50 -10.11
C GLU A 256 -3.35 33.13 -11.31
N ARG A 257 -2.84 31.91 -11.34
CA ARG A 257 -2.06 31.40 -12.48
C ARG A 257 -2.93 30.72 -13.53
N VAL A 258 -4.18 30.44 -13.21
CA VAL A 258 -5.13 29.83 -14.13
C VAL A 258 -5.83 30.92 -14.97
N GLU A 259 -6.00 32.14 -14.40
CA GLU A 259 -6.47 33.32 -15.11
C GLU A 259 -5.52 33.72 -16.23
#